data_92bb04b52a642eb1cca364ecb16c858e
#
_entry.id   92bb04b52a642eb1cca364ecb16c858e
#
_cell.length_a   1.000
_cell.length_b   1.000
_cell.length_c   1.000
_cell.angle_alpha   90.00
_cell.angle_beta   90.00
_cell.angle_gamma   90.00
#
_symmetry.space_group_name_H-M   'P 1'
#
loop_
_entity.id
_entity.type
_entity.pdbx_description
1 polymer ?
#
loop_
_entity_poly.entity_id
_entity_poly.type
_entity_poly.pdbx_seq_one_letter_code
_entity_poly.pdbx_strand_id
1 'polypeptide(L)'
;MPLYFVDTEHHAIGLSHSGWRGTVHKMGQATLDAMHERFGTEAKDVIAAVGPSICQDCYEVSGDVIEEFRAAFPETLHEKLFYGKPDGKYQLNLWEANHQILLAAGVPEKQIHLPNLCTCCNPDFLYSHRASKGKRGNLAAFLSLV
;
A
#
# COMPACT_ATOMS: atom_id res chain seq x y z
N MET A 1 0.48 -6.55 -1.12
CA MET A 1 -0.60 -5.56 -0.94
C MET A 1 -1.03 -5.08 -2.30
N PRO A 2 -2.25 -5.34 -2.74
CA PRO A 2 -2.76 -4.78 -3.98
C PRO A 2 -3.19 -3.33 -3.79
N LEU A 3 -3.00 -2.52 -4.83
CA LEU A 3 -3.53 -1.16 -4.95
C LEU A 3 -4.49 -1.14 -6.14
N TYR A 4 -5.71 -0.69 -5.92
CA TYR A 4 -6.77 -0.59 -6.92
C TYR A 4 -7.02 0.88 -7.24
N PHE A 5 -7.22 1.18 -8.51
CA PHE A 5 -7.51 2.52 -9.01
C PHE A 5 -8.66 2.48 -9.99
N VAL A 6 -9.63 3.35 -9.82
CA VAL A 6 -10.78 3.49 -10.71
C VAL A 6 -10.92 4.95 -11.08
N ASP A 7 -10.84 5.23 -12.35
CA ASP A 7 -11.13 6.54 -12.96
C ASP A 7 -12.43 6.43 -13.73
N THR A 8 -13.49 7.04 -13.19
CA THR A 8 -14.83 7.00 -13.78
C THR A 8 -14.97 7.98 -14.93
N GLU A 9 -14.16 9.04 -14.98
CA GLU A 9 -14.22 10.05 -16.02
C GLU A 9 -13.66 9.53 -17.35
N HIS A 10 -12.57 8.76 -17.30
CA HIS A 10 -11.91 8.21 -18.48
C HIS A 10 -12.19 6.70 -18.68
N HIS A 11 -13.10 6.11 -17.90
CA HIS A 11 -13.38 4.67 -17.95
C HIS A 11 -12.10 3.81 -17.88
N ALA A 12 -11.20 4.16 -16.97
CA ALA A 12 -9.92 3.50 -16.82
C ALA A 12 -9.76 2.85 -15.43
N ILE A 13 -9.02 1.76 -15.39
CA ILE A 13 -8.68 1.07 -14.15
C ILE A 13 -7.18 0.80 -14.09
N GLY A 14 -6.65 0.80 -12.86
CA GLY A 14 -5.28 0.41 -12.55
C GLY A 14 -5.25 -0.61 -11.42
N LEU A 15 -4.36 -1.57 -11.53
CA LEU A 15 -4.09 -2.55 -10.48
C LEU A 15 -2.59 -2.78 -10.39
N SER A 16 -2.02 -2.58 -9.21
CA SER A 16 -0.60 -2.79 -8.98
C SER A 16 -0.32 -3.48 -7.65
N HIS A 17 0.88 -4.03 -7.51
CA HIS A 17 1.34 -4.64 -6.26
C HIS A 17 2.34 -3.73 -5.56
N SER A 18 2.05 -3.35 -4.32
CA SER A 18 2.94 -2.55 -3.48
C SER A 18 3.27 -3.31 -2.18
N GLY A 19 4.36 -4.09 -2.18
CA GLY A 19 5.02 -4.52 -0.96
C GLY A 19 5.90 -3.39 -0.42
N TRP A 20 6.73 -3.63 0.62
CA TRP A 20 7.56 -2.58 1.18
C TRP A 20 8.50 -1.93 0.14
N ARG A 21 9.10 -2.72 -0.77
CA ARG A 21 9.93 -2.21 -1.86
C ARG A 21 9.14 -1.35 -2.84
N GLY A 22 7.96 -1.82 -3.25
CA GLY A 22 7.06 -1.03 -4.10
C GLY A 22 6.61 0.27 -3.43
N THR A 23 6.40 0.24 -2.11
CA THR A 23 6.05 1.43 -1.33
C THR A 23 7.19 2.44 -1.31
N VAL A 24 8.42 2.01 -1.04
CA VAL A 24 9.61 2.88 -1.08
C VAL A 24 9.80 3.50 -2.47
N HIS A 25 9.56 2.74 -3.53
CA HIS A 25 9.60 3.21 -4.91
C HIS A 25 8.31 3.90 -5.39
N LYS A 26 7.40 4.27 -4.48
CA LYS A 26 6.18 5.03 -4.81
C LYS A 26 5.30 4.36 -5.88
N MET A 27 5.08 3.04 -5.76
CA MET A 27 4.29 2.27 -6.75
C MET A 27 2.90 2.88 -7.03
N GLY A 28 2.23 3.44 -6.02
CA GLY A 28 0.94 4.12 -6.21
C GLY A 28 1.04 5.31 -7.16
N GLN A 29 2.07 6.15 -7.01
CA GLN A 29 2.35 7.27 -7.92
C GLN A 29 2.67 6.75 -9.33
N ALA A 30 3.57 5.78 -9.46
CA ALA A 30 3.94 5.21 -10.75
C ALA A 30 2.74 4.61 -11.52
N THR A 31 1.77 4.04 -10.78
CA THR A 31 0.53 3.53 -11.38
C THR A 31 -0.34 4.68 -11.91
N LEU A 32 -0.50 5.76 -11.14
CA LEU A 32 -1.24 6.94 -11.57
C LEU A 32 -0.59 7.62 -12.77
N ASP A 33 0.74 7.71 -12.80
CA ASP A 33 1.48 8.27 -13.94
C ASP A 33 1.24 7.44 -15.21
N ALA A 34 1.28 6.12 -15.11
CA ALA A 34 0.99 5.23 -16.23
C ALA A 34 -0.47 5.34 -16.71
N MET A 35 -1.43 5.51 -15.79
CA MET A 35 -2.84 5.76 -16.13
C MET A 35 -3.01 7.13 -16.81
N HIS A 36 -2.30 8.15 -16.34
CA HIS A 36 -2.30 9.46 -16.98
C HIS A 36 -1.77 9.39 -18.42
N GLU A 37 -0.61 8.76 -18.62
CA GLU A 37 0.00 8.63 -19.96
C GLU A 37 -0.87 7.84 -20.94
N ARG A 38 -1.59 6.83 -20.47
CA ARG A 38 -2.37 5.92 -21.32
C ARG A 38 -3.80 6.36 -21.57
N PHE A 39 -4.42 6.97 -20.56
CA PHE A 39 -5.87 7.21 -20.54
C PHE A 39 -6.22 8.68 -20.27
N GLY A 40 -5.24 9.54 -19.96
CA GLY A 40 -5.48 10.91 -19.55
C GLY A 40 -6.03 11.06 -18.12
N THR A 41 -5.94 10.00 -17.32
CA THR A 41 -6.40 9.98 -15.92
C THR A 41 -5.79 11.11 -15.11
N GLU A 42 -6.62 11.87 -14.42
CA GLU A 42 -6.19 12.87 -13.45
C GLU A 42 -6.37 12.32 -12.02
N ALA A 43 -5.36 12.45 -11.17
CA ALA A 43 -5.39 11.87 -9.82
C ALA A 43 -6.61 12.31 -8.98
N LYS A 44 -7.09 13.55 -9.20
CA LYS A 44 -8.27 14.10 -8.52
C LYS A 44 -9.58 13.35 -8.83
N ASP A 45 -9.64 12.63 -9.95
CA ASP A 45 -10.82 11.92 -10.44
C ASP A 45 -10.76 10.41 -10.08
N VAL A 46 -9.67 9.97 -9.44
CA VAL A 46 -9.42 8.57 -9.11
C VAL A 46 -9.97 8.22 -7.73
N ILE A 47 -10.70 7.11 -7.67
CA ILE A 47 -10.98 6.39 -6.43
C ILE A 47 -9.87 5.33 -6.27
N ALA A 48 -9.13 5.39 -5.16
CA ALA A 48 -8.05 4.46 -4.87
C ALA A 48 -8.37 3.61 -3.63
N ALA A 49 -8.02 2.33 -3.69
CA ALA A 49 -8.17 1.44 -2.56
C ALA A 49 -6.89 0.61 -2.31
N VAL A 50 -6.49 0.54 -1.06
CA VAL A 50 -5.48 -0.41 -0.59
C VAL A 50 -6.19 -1.71 -0.22
N GLY A 51 -5.83 -2.81 -0.85
CA GLY A 51 -6.46 -4.10 -0.58
C GLY A 51 -5.93 -4.79 0.68
N PRO A 52 -6.56 -5.91 1.10
CA PRO A 52 -6.18 -6.67 2.28
C PRO A 52 -4.69 -6.99 2.30
N SER A 53 -4.04 -6.68 3.41
CA SER A 53 -2.60 -6.82 3.59
C SER A 53 -2.25 -6.80 5.08
N ILE A 54 -0.98 -6.94 5.40
CA ILE A 54 -0.52 -6.97 6.79
C ILE A 54 -0.65 -5.59 7.45
N CYS A 55 -1.23 -5.53 8.67
CA CYS A 55 -1.32 -4.30 9.47
C CYS A 55 0.00 -3.99 10.19
N GLN A 56 0.10 -2.79 10.74
CA GLN A 56 1.29 -2.33 11.46
C GLN A 56 1.67 -3.27 12.61
N ASP A 57 0.72 -3.68 13.45
CA ASP A 57 0.97 -4.50 14.64
C ASP A 57 1.54 -5.89 14.30
N CYS A 58 1.26 -6.38 13.11
CA CYS A 58 1.79 -7.65 12.62
C CYS A 58 3.06 -7.50 11.77
N TYR A 59 3.39 -6.27 11.32
CA TYR A 59 4.47 -6.08 10.36
C TYR A 59 5.75 -5.57 11.00
N GLU A 60 6.44 -6.50 11.68
CA GLU A 60 7.78 -6.28 12.21
C GLU A 60 8.83 -6.37 11.10
N VAL A 61 9.74 -5.42 11.06
CA VAL A 61 10.84 -5.32 10.10
C VAL A 61 12.16 -4.98 10.79
N SER A 62 13.27 -5.22 10.11
CA SER A 62 14.61 -4.87 10.54
C SER A 62 14.96 -3.40 10.23
N GLY A 63 16.03 -2.90 10.84
CA GLY A 63 16.46 -1.50 10.70
C GLY A 63 16.83 -1.12 9.27
N ASP A 64 17.38 -2.03 8.48
CA ASP A 64 17.73 -1.79 7.07
C ASP A 64 16.50 -1.41 6.22
N VAL A 65 15.35 -2.05 6.47
CA VAL A 65 14.09 -1.68 5.82
C VAL A 65 13.66 -0.27 6.24
N ILE A 66 13.84 0.09 7.51
CA ILE A 66 13.46 1.41 8.02
C ILE A 66 14.35 2.52 7.44
N GLU A 67 15.64 2.27 7.22
CA GLU A 67 16.51 3.24 6.57
C GLU A 67 16.04 3.58 5.14
N GLU A 68 15.54 2.60 4.39
CA GLU A 68 14.90 2.83 3.09
C GLU A 68 13.64 3.73 3.21
N PHE A 69 12.82 3.52 4.23
CA PHE A 69 11.66 4.37 4.49
C PHE A 69 12.06 5.78 4.94
N ARG A 70 13.11 5.92 5.77
CA ARG A 70 13.65 7.23 6.15
C ARG A 70 14.14 8.03 4.94
N ALA A 71 14.81 7.37 4.01
CA ALA A 71 15.27 7.99 2.78
C ALA A 71 14.13 8.37 1.82
N ALA A 72 13.06 7.56 1.78
CA ALA A 72 11.96 7.72 0.81
C ALA A 72 10.85 8.68 1.28
N PHE A 73 10.72 8.93 2.59
CA PHE A 73 9.65 9.74 3.17
C PHE A 73 10.21 10.88 4.02
N PRO A 74 9.56 12.06 4.04
CA PRO A 74 9.97 13.18 4.87
C PRO A 74 9.87 12.81 6.37
N GLU A 75 10.77 13.37 7.16
CA GLU A 75 10.87 13.11 8.60
C GLU A 75 9.55 13.34 9.36
N THR A 76 8.76 14.32 8.92
CA THR A 76 7.44 14.64 9.48
C THR A 76 6.43 13.50 9.42
N LEU A 77 6.67 12.51 8.58
CA LEU A 77 5.81 11.32 8.46
C LEU A 77 6.33 10.11 9.24
N HIS A 78 7.60 10.10 9.66
CA HIS A 78 8.23 8.92 10.23
C HIS A 78 7.45 8.33 11.42
N GLU A 79 6.98 9.14 12.35
CA GLU A 79 6.21 8.69 13.51
C GLU A 79 4.87 8.03 13.15
N LYS A 80 4.29 8.40 12.01
CA LYS A 80 3.07 7.77 11.49
C LYS A 80 3.36 6.44 10.79
N LEU A 81 4.55 6.31 10.22
CA LEU A 81 4.91 5.17 9.39
C LEU A 81 5.53 4.03 10.18
N PHE A 82 6.32 4.31 11.21
CA PHE A 82 7.00 3.27 11.98
C PHE A 82 7.37 3.71 13.38
N TYR A 83 7.53 2.75 14.26
CA TYR A 83 8.11 2.96 15.58
C TYR A 83 9.07 1.84 15.97
N GLY A 84 10.09 2.19 16.77
CA GLY A 84 11.10 1.25 17.25
C GLY A 84 10.61 0.40 18.41
N LYS A 85 11.12 -0.81 18.50
CA LYS A 85 10.92 -1.75 19.61
C LYS A 85 12.18 -1.90 20.45
N PRO A 86 12.07 -2.34 21.72
CA PRO A 86 13.23 -2.53 22.60
C PRO A 86 14.26 -3.54 22.07
N ASP A 87 13.86 -4.48 21.22
CA ASP A 87 14.71 -5.49 20.60
C ASP A 87 15.47 -5.01 19.33
N GLY A 88 15.39 -3.71 19.02
CA GLY A 88 16.05 -3.10 17.87
C GLY A 88 15.30 -3.31 16.54
N LYS A 89 14.13 -3.91 16.58
CA LYS A 89 13.25 -4.03 15.41
C LYS A 89 12.22 -2.90 15.38
N TYR A 90 11.43 -2.89 14.34
CA TYR A 90 10.44 -1.83 14.10
C TYR A 90 9.10 -2.40 13.66
N GLN A 91 8.03 -1.72 14.02
CA GLN A 91 6.71 -1.94 13.44
C GLN A 91 6.46 -0.92 12.34
N LEU A 92 6.11 -1.41 11.15
CA LEU A 92 5.97 -0.60 9.94
C LEU A 92 4.51 -0.57 9.45
N ASN A 93 3.99 0.62 9.22
CA ASN A 93 2.64 0.86 8.71
C ASN A 93 2.65 1.06 7.18
N LEU A 94 2.54 -0.03 6.42
CA LEU A 94 2.45 0.03 4.96
C LEU A 94 1.15 0.67 4.46
N TRP A 95 0.05 0.56 5.23
CA TRP A 95 -1.21 1.17 4.84
C TRP A 95 -1.09 2.69 4.85
N GLU A 96 -0.57 3.24 5.94
CA GLU A 96 -0.34 4.68 6.06
C GLU A 96 0.70 5.18 5.03
N ALA A 97 1.76 4.43 4.80
CA ALA A 97 2.76 4.81 3.80
C ALA A 97 2.16 4.95 2.39
N ASN A 98 1.31 3.98 1.97
CA ASN A 98 0.63 4.07 0.68
C ASN A 98 -0.46 5.15 0.66
N HIS A 99 -1.17 5.37 1.77
CA HIS A 99 -2.09 6.49 1.93
C HIS A 99 -1.40 7.83 1.66
N GLN A 100 -0.25 8.06 2.30
CA GLN A 100 0.53 9.30 2.11
C GLN A 100 1.07 9.45 0.68
N ILE A 101 1.44 8.35 0.02
CA ILE A 101 1.84 8.37 -1.39
C ILE A 101 0.67 8.83 -2.28
N LEU A 102 -0.52 8.27 -2.06
CA LEU A 102 -1.71 8.60 -2.86
C LEU A 102 -2.17 10.04 -2.63
N LEU A 103 -2.11 10.53 -1.39
CA LEU A 103 -2.38 11.95 -1.08
C LEU A 103 -1.39 12.86 -1.78
N ALA A 104 -0.09 12.57 -1.69
CA ALA A 104 0.95 13.35 -2.35
C ALA A 104 0.83 13.33 -3.88
N ALA A 105 0.29 12.25 -4.46
CA ALA A 105 0.00 12.12 -5.88
C ALA A 105 -1.23 12.93 -6.34
N GLY A 106 -2.01 13.49 -5.41
CA GLY A 106 -3.17 14.33 -5.71
C GLY A 106 -4.52 13.61 -5.66
N VAL A 107 -4.57 12.35 -5.19
CA VAL A 107 -5.86 11.68 -4.95
C VAL A 107 -6.52 12.32 -3.73
N PRO A 108 -7.79 12.77 -3.83
CA PRO A 108 -8.49 13.35 -2.69
C PRO A 108 -8.63 12.35 -1.54
N GLU A 109 -8.42 12.80 -0.30
CA GLU A 109 -8.46 11.94 0.88
C GLU A 109 -9.75 11.12 0.98
N LYS A 110 -10.89 11.74 0.68
CA LYS A 110 -12.21 11.09 0.68
C LYS A 110 -12.37 9.96 -0.36
N GLN A 111 -11.47 9.90 -1.34
CA GLN A 111 -11.44 8.89 -2.40
C GLN A 111 -10.38 7.81 -2.16
N ILE A 112 -9.66 7.85 -1.03
CA ILE A 112 -8.68 6.84 -0.64
C ILE A 112 -9.29 5.91 0.41
N HIS A 113 -9.35 4.63 0.12
CA HIS A 113 -9.93 3.61 1.00
C HIS A 113 -8.84 2.66 1.51
N LEU A 114 -8.73 2.56 2.84
CA LEU A 114 -7.81 1.63 3.50
C LEU A 114 -8.52 0.30 3.80
N PRO A 115 -7.78 -0.83 3.84
CA PRO A 115 -8.40 -2.16 3.83
C PRO A 115 -9.13 -2.52 5.12
N ASN A 116 -8.73 -2.01 6.27
CA ASN A 116 -9.19 -2.40 7.60
C ASN A 116 -9.24 -3.93 7.84
N LEU A 117 -8.55 -4.70 6.99
CA LEU A 117 -8.52 -6.15 7.00
C LEU A 117 -7.07 -6.64 6.87
N CYS A 118 -6.54 -7.13 8.00
CA CYS A 118 -5.18 -7.65 8.06
C CYS A 118 -5.13 -9.13 7.67
N THR A 119 -4.28 -9.49 6.72
CA THR A 119 -4.07 -10.88 6.31
C THR A 119 -3.45 -11.74 7.42
N CYS A 120 -2.63 -11.15 8.28
CA CYS A 120 -1.98 -11.87 9.40
C CYS A 120 -2.93 -12.10 10.57
N CYS A 121 -3.85 -11.16 10.84
CA CYS A 121 -4.87 -11.30 11.88
C CYS A 121 -6.01 -12.25 11.50
N ASN A 122 -6.16 -12.53 10.19
CA ASN A 122 -7.25 -13.35 9.66
C ASN A 122 -6.71 -14.55 8.85
N PRO A 123 -5.88 -15.43 9.46
CA PRO A 123 -5.20 -16.52 8.75
C PRO A 123 -6.15 -17.64 8.30
N ASP A 124 -7.36 -17.70 8.87
CA ASP A 124 -8.33 -18.76 8.58
C ASP A 124 -8.95 -18.64 7.18
N PHE A 125 -8.97 -17.44 6.62
CA PHE A 125 -9.54 -17.21 5.28
C PHE A 125 -8.64 -16.37 4.35
N LEU A 126 -7.52 -15.82 4.86
CA LEU A 126 -6.55 -15.07 4.06
C LEU A 126 -5.15 -15.68 4.19
N TYR A 127 -4.51 -15.94 3.07
CA TYR A 127 -3.13 -16.37 3.10
C TYR A 127 -2.20 -15.27 3.60
N SER A 128 -1.38 -15.59 4.59
CA SER A 128 -0.40 -14.68 5.17
C SER A 128 0.96 -15.37 5.29
N HIS A 129 1.97 -14.80 4.64
CA HIS A 129 3.35 -15.28 4.76
C HIS A 129 3.83 -15.23 6.22
N ARG A 130 3.47 -14.17 6.95
CA ARG A 130 3.88 -13.97 8.34
C ARG A 130 3.20 -14.97 9.27
N ALA A 131 1.89 -15.11 9.22
CA ALA A 131 1.14 -16.03 10.08
C ALA A 131 1.51 -17.49 9.82
N SER A 132 1.72 -17.87 8.56
CA SER A 132 2.05 -19.26 8.18
C SER A 132 3.55 -19.57 8.20
N LYS A 133 4.41 -18.66 8.65
CA LYS A 133 5.88 -18.79 8.62
C LYS A 133 6.40 -19.25 7.25
N GLY A 134 5.86 -18.65 6.19
CA GLY A 134 6.23 -18.95 4.81
C GLY A 134 5.48 -20.12 4.14
N LYS A 135 4.73 -20.92 4.89
CA LYS A 135 3.92 -22.03 4.36
C LYS A 135 2.54 -21.54 3.95
N ARG A 136 2.44 -20.79 2.85
CA ARG A 136 1.21 -20.17 2.40
C ARG A 136 0.87 -20.48 0.95
N GLY A 137 -0.42 -20.34 0.63
CA GLY A 137 -0.87 -20.14 -0.75
C GLY A 137 -0.71 -18.67 -1.18
N ASN A 138 -1.35 -18.32 -2.30
CA ASN A 138 -1.35 -16.97 -2.84
C ASN A 138 -2.74 -16.36 -2.75
N LEU A 139 -2.79 -15.05 -2.55
CA LEU A 139 -3.97 -14.22 -2.79
C LEU A 139 -3.83 -13.58 -4.17
N ALA A 140 -4.90 -13.58 -4.94
CA ALA A 140 -4.98 -12.88 -6.20
C ALA A 140 -5.90 -11.67 -6.09
N ALA A 141 -5.61 -10.64 -6.86
CA ALA A 141 -6.42 -9.44 -6.99
C ALA A 141 -6.85 -9.29 -8.45
N PHE A 142 -8.11 -8.95 -8.66
CA PHE A 142 -8.69 -8.75 -9.98
C PHE A 142 -9.47 -7.45 -10.01
N LEU A 143 -9.46 -6.78 -11.15
CA LEU A 143 -10.24 -5.59 -11.40
C LEU A 143 -10.62 -5.58 -12.88
N SER A 144 -11.88 -5.37 -13.20
CA SER A 144 -12.35 -5.27 -14.58
C SER A 144 -13.41 -4.18 -14.73
N LEU A 145 -13.45 -3.57 -15.89
CA LEU A 145 -14.58 -2.76 -16.33
C LEU A 145 -15.73 -3.68 -16.76
N VAL A 146 -16.94 -3.26 -16.49
CA VAL A 146 -18.19 -3.91 -16.90
C VAL A 146 -18.99 -3.00 -17.82
#